data_d90630eb8a4e55bd4d2b1958005de8c0
#
_entry.id   d90630eb8a4e55bd4d2b1958005de8c0
#
_cell.length_a   1.000
_cell.length_b   1.000
_cell.length_c   1.000
_cell.angle_alpha   90.00
_cell.angle_beta   90.00
_cell.angle_gamma   90.00
#
_symmetry.space_group_name_H-M   'P 1'
#
loop_
_entity.id
_entity.type
_entity.pdbx_description
1 polymer ?
#
loop_
_entity_poly.entity_id
_entity_poly.type
_entity_poly.pdbx_seq_one_letter_code
_entity_poly.pdbx_strand_id
1 'polypeptide(L)'
;CTPCMNFGKISVISTPDEAVSAGKRHLSEDAMPDLKAKDAPDLGRFDWEDPFRLDLQLSEEERMMRDSARAYAQEKLAPRVTAAYRDEQTDPTIFREMGAMGLLGATIPEEYGGLGASYVAYGLIAREIERVDSGYRSMMSVQSSLVMYPIYAYGSEEQRRKYLPGLASGELIGCFGLTEPDAGSDPAGMKTTARKTATGYVLNGSKMWISNAPIADLFVVWAKSEAHGGKIRGFLLEKGTPGLSTPKIGGKLSLRASITGEIVMDGVEVAETALLPNVEGLKGPFGCLNRA
;
A
#
# COMPACT_ATOMS: atom_id res chain seq x y z
N CYS A 1 -0.14 -39.65 30.51
CA CYS A 1 -0.30 -40.61 29.40
C CYS A 1 -0.51 -39.83 28.09
N THR A 2 0.53 -39.76 27.30
CA THR A 2 0.59 -39.13 25.98
C THR A 2 0.35 -40.21 24.92
N PRO A 3 -0.40 -39.95 23.85
CA PRO A 3 -0.21 -40.71 22.62
C PRO A 3 0.52 -39.88 21.55
N CYS A 4 1.59 -40.47 21.03
CA CYS A 4 2.33 -40.04 19.86
C CYS A 4 1.45 -40.12 18.62
N MET A 5 1.37 -39.03 17.86
CA MET A 5 0.83 -39.05 16.49
C MET A 5 1.93 -39.35 15.48
N ASN A 6 1.65 -40.37 14.69
CA ASN A 6 2.49 -40.96 13.66
C ASN A 6 2.36 -40.11 12.37
N PHE A 7 3.46 -39.58 11.84
CA PHE A 7 3.49 -38.92 10.55
C PHE A 7 3.53 -39.94 9.42
N GLY A 8 2.41 -40.07 8.70
CA GLY A 8 2.31 -40.90 7.51
C GLY A 8 3.14 -40.36 6.33
N LYS A 9 3.80 -41.28 5.64
CA LYS A 9 4.62 -41.08 4.45
C LYS A 9 3.77 -40.51 3.33
N ILE A 10 4.18 -39.33 2.76
CA ILE A 10 3.65 -38.81 1.51
C ILE A 10 4.33 -39.58 0.36
N SER A 11 3.53 -40.35 -0.38
CA SER A 11 3.91 -41.04 -1.59
C SER A 11 3.99 -40.06 -2.75
N VAL A 12 5.15 -40.02 -3.40
CA VAL A 12 5.35 -39.24 -4.65
C VAL A 12 4.75 -40.06 -5.80
N ILE A 13 3.71 -39.55 -6.43
CA ILE A 13 3.14 -40.09 -7.68
C ILE A 13 3.85 -39.41 -8.83
N SER A 14 4.62 -40.17 -9.60
CA SER A 14 5.18 -39.80 -10.89
C SER A 14 4.12 -39.94 -11.97
N THR A 15 3.90 -38.90 -12.78
CA THR A 15 3.15 -38.98 -14.05
C THR A 15 4.05 -38.67 -15.24
N PRO A 16 3.78 -39.27 -16.42
CA PRO A 16 4.73 -39.34 -17.52
C PRO A 16 4.74 -38.10 -18.42
N ASP A 17 5.85 -37.99 -19.17
CA ASP A 17 6.20 -37.04 -20.19
C ASP A 17 5.08 -36.67 -21.16
N GLU A 18 4.78 -35.39 -21.28
CA GLU A 18 4.29 -34.80 -22.54
C GLU A 18 5.29 -33.72 -22.98
N ALA A 19 5.95 -34.03 -24.11
CA ALA A 19 6.89 -33.15 -24.75
C ALA A 19 6.18 -31.94 -25.36
N VAL A 20 6.32 -30.76 -24.71
CA VAL A 20 5.96 -29.47 -25.30
C VAL A 20 7.22 -28.83 -25.86
N SER A 21 7.26 -28.68 -27.16
CA SER A 21 8.25 -27.97 -27.95
C SER A 21 8.51 -26.56 -27.39
N ALA A 22 9.62 -26.40 -26.69
CA ALA A 22 10.05 -25.08 -26.19
C ALA A 22 10.73 -24.30 -27.34
N GLY A 23 10.02 -23.31 -27.87
CA GLY A 23 10.62 -22.29 -28.73
C GLY A 23 11.71 -21.54 -27.92
N LYS A 24 12.96 -21.67 -28.33
CA LYS A 24 14.11 -20.93 -27.83
C LYS A 24 13.86 -19.44 -28.07
N ARG A 25 13.46 -18.69 -27.04
CA ARG A 25 13.62 -17.24 -27.04
C ARG A 25 15.08 -16.94 -26.77
N HIS A 26 15.76 -16.40 -27.77
CA HIS A 26 17.05 -15.72 -27.61
C HIS A 26 16.83 -14.57 -26.61
N LEU A 27 17.33 -14.73 -25.39
CA LEU A 27 17.61 -13.59 -24.53
C LEU A 27 18.87 -12.95 -25.09
N SER A 28 18.77 -11.68 -25.51
CA SER A 28 19.90 -10.90 -25.92
C SER A 28 20.89 -10.76 -24.77
N GLU A 29 22.16 -11.05 -25.02
CA GLU A 29 23.28 -10.95 -24.07
C GLU A 29 23.65 -9.48 -23.71
N ASP A 30 22.83 -8.50 -24.05
CA ASP A 30 23.20 -7.07 -24.04
C ASP A 30 22.72 -6.30 -22.81
N ALA A 31 22.64 -6.90 -21.61
CA ALA A 31 22.19 -6.18 -20.43
C ALA A 31 22.96 -6.45 -19.13
N MET A 32 24.23 -6.86 -19.21
CA MET A 32 25.12 -6.72 -18.05
C MET A 32 26.07 -5.54 -18.28
N PRO A 33 26.08 -4.52 -17.40
CA PRO A 33 27.11 -3.49 -17.47
C PRO A 33 28.48 -4.15 -17.24
N ASP A 34 29.39 -3.92 -18.17
CA ASP A 34 30.79 -4.36 -18.12
C ASP A 34 31.47 -3.65 -16.92
N LEU A 35 31.44 -4.27 -15.75
CA LEU A 35 32.14 -3.82 -14.56
C LEU A 35 33.64 -3.95 -14.88
N LYS A 36 34.31 -2.81 -15.17
CA LYS A 36 35.74 -2.74 -15.38
C LYS A 36 36.45 -3.39 -14.19
N ALA A 37 37.42 -4.23 -14.46
CA ALA A 37 38.13 -5.05 -13.46
C ALA A 37 38.79 -4.26 -12.30
N LYS A 38 38.77 -2.92 -12.33
CA LYS A 38 39.21 -2.05 -11.24
C LYS A 38 38.17 -1.84 -10.13
N ASP A 39 36.91 -2.12 -10.40
CA ASP A 39 35.78 -1.92 -9.48
C ASP A 39 35.25 -3.26 -8.94
N ALA A 40 35.92 -4.37 -9.23
CA ALA A 40 35.58 -5.67 -8.69
C ALA A 40 35.79 -5.66 -7.16
N PRO A 41 34.75 -5.86 -6.35
CA PRO A 41 34.87 -5.86 -4.90
C PRO A 41 35.81 -6.97 -4.44
N ASP A 42 36.66 -6.68 -3.43
CA ASP A 42 37.46 -7.70 -2.78
C ASP A 42 36.52 -8.76 -2.16
N LEU A 43 36.37 -9.89 -2.84
CA LEU A 43 35.51 -11.01 -2.43
C LEU A 43 36.08 -11.74 -1.20
N GLY A 44 37.30 -11.42 -0.76
CA GLY A 44 37.97 -12.07 0.36
C GLY A 44 37.47 -11.66 1.74
N ARG A 45 36.75 -10.53 1.86
CA ARG A 45 36.24 -10.04 3.14
C ARG A 45 34.71 -10.13 3.19
N PHE A 46 34.18 -10.85 4.18
CA PHE A 46 32.74 -10.87 4.44
C PHE A 46 32.29 -9.55 5.09
N ASP A 47 31.28 -8.93 4.50
CA ASP A 47 30.66 -7.71 5.03
C ASP A 47 29.36 -8.07 5.78
N TRP A 48 29.38 -7.86 7.08
CA TRP A 48 28.23 -8.15 7.94
C TRP A 48 27.08 -7.14 7.76
N GLU A 49 27.36 -5.92 7.27
CA GLU A 49 26.34 -4.89 7.04
C GLU A 49 25.61 -5.10 5.72
N ASP A 50 26.33 -5.64 4.71
CA ASP A 50 25.77 -6.01 3.41
C ASP A 50 26.27 -7.39 2.95
N PRO A 51 25.84 -8.50 3.63
CA PRO A 51 26.33 -9.85 3.37
C PRO A 51 26.03 -10.36 1.96
N PHE A 52 25.00 -9.82 1.31
CA PHE A 52 24.62 -10.15 -0.08
C PHE A 52 25.12 -9.13 -1.11
N ARG A 53 25.85 -8.11 -0.66
CA ARG A 53 26.35 -7.02 -1.50
C ARG A 53 25.25 -6.35 -2.34
N LEU A 54 24.09 -6.14 -1.73
CA LEU A 54 22.93 -5.53 -2.38
C LEU A 54 23.23 -4.09 -2.81
N ASP A 55 24.07 -3.38 -2.06
CA ASP A 55 24.46 -2.01 -2.36
C ASP A 55 25.14 -1.87 -3.73
N LEU A 56 25.86 -2.90 -4.16
CA LEU A 56 26.51 -2.92 -5.48
C LEU A 56 25.52 -3.08 -6.64
N GLN A 57 24.31 -3.58 -6.36
CA GLN A 57 23.25 -3.81 -7.35
C GLN A 57 22.34 -2.59 -7.51
N LEU A 58 22.43 -1.62 -6.59
CA LEU A 58 21.60 -0.42 -6.61
C LEU A 58 22.17 0.63 -7.56
N SER A 59 21.30 1.33 -8.28
CA SER A 59 21.68 2.52 -9.02
C SER A 59 22.09 3.65 -8.06
N GLU A 60 22.77 4.68 -8.59
CA GLU A 60 23.12 5.87 -7.82
C GLU A 60 21.88 6.59 -7.30
N GLU A 61 20.84 6.68 -8.12
CA GLU A 61 19.55 7.27 -7.75
C GLU A 61 18.87 6.50 -6.61
N GLU A 62 18.83 5.16 -6.68
CA GLU A 62 18.24 4.31 -5.63
C GLU A 62 19.00 4.45 -4.31
N ARG A 63 20.32 4.54 -4.34
CA ARG A 63 21.15 4.81 -3.14
C ARG A 63 20.84 6.19 -2.56
N MET A 64 20.76 7.22 -3.39
CA MET A 64 20.45 8.58 -2.96
C MET A 64 19.07 8.67 -2.31
N MET A 65 18.05 8.03 -2.88
CA MET A 65 16.69 7.97 -2.31
C MET A 65 16.69 7.25 -0.96
N ARG A 66 17.38 6.12 -0.84
CA ARG A 66 17.54 5.40 0.42
C ARG A 66 18.20 6.27 1.49
N ASP A 67 19.31 6.92 1.15
CA ASP A 67 20.09 7.69 2.13
C ASP A 67 19.33 8.94 2.58
N SER A 68 18.58 9.58 1.68
CA SER A 68 17.68 10.69 2.01
C SER A 68 16.56 10.23 2.95
N ALA A 69 15.92 9.09 2.67
CA ALA A 69 14.89 8.52 3.52
C ALA A 69 15.45 8.13 4.90
N ARG A 70 16.66 7.56 4.96
CA ARG A 70 17.36 7.24 6.21
C ARG A 70 17.62 8.48 7.05
N ALA A 71 18.18 9.54 6.45
CA ALA A 71 18.47 10.78 7.16
C ALA A 71 17.19 11.37 7.76
N TYR A 72 16.13 11.49 6.95
CA TYR A 72 14.82 11.95 7.43
C TYR A 72 14.28 11.08 8.58
N ALA A 73 14.29 9.76 8.41
CA ALA A 73 13.75 8.84 9.41
C ALA A 73 14.48 8.97 10.75
N GLN A 74 15.81 9.03 10.74
CA GLN A 74 16.61 9.14 11.96
C GLN A 74 16.53 10.53 12.60
N GLU A 75 16.53 11.60 11.80
CA GLU A 75 16.55 12.97 12.32
C GLU A 75 15.15 13.47 12.74
N LYS A 76 14.10 13.07 12.02
CA LYS A 76 12.75 13.60 12.22
C LYS A 76 11.78 12.62 12.85
N LEU A 77 11.80 11.34 12.48
CA LEU A 77 10.84 10.36 12.98
C LEU A 77 11.30 9.70 14.29
N ALA A 78 12.56 9.27 14.38
CA ALA A 78 13.07 8.56 15.55
C ALA A 78 12.90 9.35 16.86
N PRO A 79 13.11 10.67 16.93
CA PRO A 79 12.87 11.43 18.17
C PRO A 79 11.39 11.47 18.61
N ARG A 80 10.45 11.29 17.68
CA ARG A 80 9.00 11.38 17.95
C ARG A 80 8.37 10.04 18.33
N VAL A 81 8.97 8.91 17.91
CA VAL A 81 8.32 7.60 17.94
C VAL A 81 7.93 7.13 19.35
N THR A 82 8.76 7.36 20.34
CA THR A 82 8.49 6.93 21.73
C THR A 82 7.23 7.58 22.29
N ALA A 83 7.06 8.87 22.07
CA ALA A 83 5.85 9.60 22.51
C ALA A 83 4.63 9.16 21.67
N ALA A 84 4.77 9.09 20.36
CA ALA A 84 3.69 8.64 19.45
C ALA A 84 3.20 7.25 19.82
N TYR A 85 4.10 6.31 20.09
CA TYR A 85 3.76 4.94 20.49
C TYR A 85 3.08 4.91 21.86
N ARG A 86 3.62 5.60 22.87
CA ARG A 86 3.05 5.65 24.23
C ARG A 86 1.63 6.23 24.22
N ASP A 87 1.44 7.32 23.51
CA ASP A 87 0.22 8.11 23.55
C ASP A 87 -0.79 7.70 22.47
N GLU A 88 -0.47 6.71 21.62
CA GLU A 88 -1.27 6.27 20.46
C GLU A 88 -1.70 7.43 19.57
N GLN A 89 -0.76 8.29 19.23
CA GLN A 89 -0.99 9.48 18.44
C GLN A 89 -0.10 9.49 17.21
N THR A 90 -0.69 9.95 16.11
CA THR A 90 0.00 10.21 14.85
C THR A 90 0.02 11.71 14.63
N ASP A 91 1.20 12.28 14.41
CA ASP A 91 1.33 13.66 13.99
C ASP A 91 1.05 13.78 12.49
N PRO A 92 -0.06 14.42 12.07
CA PRO A 92 -0.41 14.53 10.64
C PRO A 92 0.61 15.33 9.82
N THR A 93 1.46 16.16 10.46
CA THR A 93 2.49 16.94 9.75
C THR A 93 3.51 16.05 9.06
N ILE A 94 3.70 14.81 9.55
CA ILE A 94 4.58 13.81 8.95
C ILE A 94 4.22 13.55 7.48
N PHE A 95 2.94 13.58 7.10
CA PHE A 95 2.53 13.40 5.70
C PHE A 95 3.08 14.51 4.80
N ARG A 96 3.01 15.76 5.25
CA ARG A 96 3.57 16.89 4.50
C ARG A 96 5.09 16.85 4.44
N GLU A 97 5.74 16.46 5.53
CA GLU A 97 7.18 16.27 5.57
C GLU A 97 7.63 15.20 4.58
N MET A 98 6.97 14.04 4.58
CA MET A 98 7.24 12.96 3.63
C MET A 98 6.93 13.37 2.18
N GLY A 99 5.83 14.11 1.98
CA GLY A 99 5.44 14.63 0.66
C GLY A 99 6.49 15.59 0.10
N ALA A 100 6.97 16.53 0.91
CA ALA A 100 8.01 17.50 0.51
C ALA A 100 9.33 16.81 0.10
N MET A 101 9.58 15.60 0.58
CA MET A 101 10.76 14.79 0.24
C MET A 101 10.49 13.79 -0.89
N GLY A 102 9.27 13.75 -1.47
CA GLY A 102 8.90 12.79 -2.49
C GLY A 102 8.78 11.33 -1.99
N LEU A 103 8.63 11.11 -0.68
CA LEU A 103 8.51 9.77 -0.11
C LEU A 103 7.10 9.20 -0.23
N LEU A 104 6.09 10.06 -0.51
CA LEU A 104 4.71 9.66 -0.78
C LEU A 104 4.50 9.48 -2.28
N GLY A 105 3.96 8.32 -2.67
CA GLY A 105 3.68 8.02 -4.07
C GLY A 105 4.94 7.99 -4.95
N ALA A 106 6.09 7.56 -4.42
CA ALA A 106 7.37 7.55 -5.16
C ALA A 106 7.27 6.86 -6.53
N THR A 107 6.43 5.82 -6.69
CA THR A 107 6.21 5.10 -7.96
C THR A 107 5.15 5.71 -8.87
N ILE A 108 4.45 6.75 -8.44
CA ILE A 108 3.45 7.48 -9.24
C ILE A 108 4.19 8.39 -10.23
N PRO A 109 3.73 8.52 -11.48
CA PRO A 109 4.37 9.40 -12.45
C PRO A 109 4.42 10.87 -12.01
N GLU A 110 5.44 11.58 -12.48
CA GLU A 110 5.68 13.00 -12.16
C GLU A 110 4.51 13.91 -12.54
N GLU A 111 3.81 13.60 -13.65
CA GLU A 111 2.64 14.36 -14.09
C GLU A 111 1.48 14.40 -13.08
N TYR A 112 1.49 13.47 -12.11
CA TYR A 112 0.53 13.40 -10.99
C TYR A 112 1.17 13.72 -9.63
N GLY A 113 2.39 14.24 -9.61
CA GLY A 113 3.09 14.67 -8.40
C GLY A 113 3.96 13.61 -7.73
N GLY A 114 4.08 12.40 -8.31
CA GLY A 114 5.03 11.38 -7.85
C GLY A 114 6.45 11.61 -8.38
N LEU A 115 7.34 10.65 -8.20
CA LEU A 115 8.72 10.68 -8.70
C LEU A 115 8.95 9.75 -9.90
N GLY A 116 8.00 8.89 -10.26
CA GLY A 116 8.20 7.86 -11.29
C GLY A 116 9.30 6.85 -10.94
N ALA A 117 9.65 6.73 -9.67
CA ALA A 117 10.75 5.90 -9.19
C ALA A 117 10.46 4.40 -9.32
N SER A 118 11.54 3.59 -9.27
CA SER A 118 11.44 2.13 -9.29
C SER A 118 10.78 1.58 -8.01
N TYR A 119 10.23 0.35 -8.09
CA TYR A 119 9.77 -0.36 -6.90
C TYR A 119 10.92 -0.75 -5.95
N VAL A 120 12.16 -0.83 -6.47
CA VAL A 120 13.36 -1.01 -5.63
C VAL A 120 13.55 0.23 -4.76
N ALA A 121 13.52 1.42 -5.36
CA ALA A 121 13.61 2.69 -4.62
C ALA A 121 12.50 2.81 -3.56
N TYR A 122 11.24 2.47 -3.92
CA TYR A 122 10.13 2.45 -2.97
C TYR A 122 10.38 1.49 -1.79
N GLY A 123 10.86 0.28 -2.07
CA GLY A 123 11.20 -0.71 -1.05
C GLY A 123 12.33 -0.24 -0.12
N LEU A 124 13.35 0.46 -0.67
CA LEU A 124 14.43 1.05 0.10
C LEU A 124 13.94 2.17 1.02
N ILE A 125 13.09 3.05 0.51
CA ILE A 125 12.42 4.10 1.32
C ILE A 125 11.63 3.45 2.45
N ALA A 126 10.77 2.49 2.13
CA ALA A 126 9.95 1.78 3.11
C ALA A 126 10.80 1.12 4.20
N ARG A 127 11.91 0.48 3.84
CA ARG A 127 12.85 -0.14 4.78
C ARG A 127 13.46 0.88 5.76
N GLU A 128 13.85 2.04 5.30
CA GLU A 128 14.47 3.05 6.17
C GLU A 128 13.45 3.69 7.13
N ILE A 129 12.20 3.87 6.71
CA ILE A 129 11.11 4.31 7.59
C ILE A 129 10.76 3.20 8.60
N GLU A 130 10.66 1.93 8.15
CA GLU A 130 10.40 0.76 9.01
C GLU A 130 11.44 0.60 10.12
N ARG A 131 12.70 0.95 9.88
CA ARG A 131 13.77 0.93 10.89
C ARG A 131 13.48 1.80 12.11
N VAL A 132 12.64 2.81 11.98
CA VAL A 132 12.18 3.65 13.09
C VAL A 132 10.94 3.05 13.74
N ASP A 133 9.88 2.82 12.94
CA ASP A 133 8.63 2.24 13.43
C ASP A 133 7.74 1.75 12.30
N SER A 134 7.20 0.54 12.46
CA SER A 134 6.26 -0.07 11.51
C SER A 134 4.99 0.76 11.31
N GLY A 135 4.56 1.52 12.31
CA GLY A 135 3.40 2.42 12.20
C GLY A 135 3.64 3.53 11.20
N TYR A 136 4.80 4.16 11.22
CA TYR A 136 5.16 5.19 10.25
C TYR A 136 5.30 4.63 8.83
N ARG A 137 5.92 3.46 8.69
CA ARG A 137 5.99 2.80 7.38
C ARG A 137 4.59 2.43 6.88
N SER A 138 3.71 1.93 7.75
CA SER A 138 2.32 1.62 7.41
C SER A 138 1.56 2.86 6.89
N MET A 139 1.70 4.01 7.55
CA MET A 139 1.11 5.28 7.10
C MET A 139 1.53 5.63 5.68
N MET A 140 2.85 5.59 5.41
CA MET A 140 3.43 5.89 4.10
C MET A 140 2.93 4.90 3.03
N SER A 141 2.91 3.60 3.34
CA SER A 141 2.52 2.59 2.37
C SER A 141 1.01 2.60 2.09
N VAL A 142 0.17 2.88 3.08
CA VAL A 142 -1.27 3.09 2.86
C VAL A 142 -1.50 4.26 1.91
N GLN A 143 -0.86 5.41 2.17
CA GLN A 143 -0.97 6.58 1.31
C GLN A 143 -0.55 6.27 -0.13
N SER A 144 0.64 5.69 -0.31
CA SER A 144 1.26 5.47 -1.62
C SER A 144 0.60 4.33 -2.41
N SER A 145 0.48 3.15 -1.78
CA SER A 145 0.11 1.91 -2.48
C SER A 145 -1.37 1.58 -2.40
N LEU A 146 -2.05 1.97 -1.33
CA LEU A 146 -3.46 1.63 -1.12
C LEU A 146 -4.43 2.76 -1.45
N VAL A 147 -3.93 4.02 -1.53
CA VAL A 147 -4.74 5.18 -1.90
C VAL A 147 -4.32 5.74 -3.26
N MET A 148 -3.07 6.16 -3.41
CA MET A 148 -2.61 6.76 -4.66
C MET A 148 -2.62 5.76 -5.82
N TYR A 149 -2.13 4.54 -5.59
CA TYR A 149 -2.07 3.53 -6.65
C TYR A 149 -3.45 3.17 -7.24
N PRO A 150 -4.51 2.85 -6.47
CA PRO A 150 -5.82 2.58 -7.06
C PRO A 150 -6.41 3.78 -7.81
N ILE A 151 -6.18 5.01 -7.37
CA ILE A 151 -6.60 6.20 -8.11
C ILE A 151 -5.84 6.30 -9.44
N TYR A 152 -4.53 6.07 -9.42
CA TYR A 152 -3.71 6.07 -10.62
C TYR A 152 -4.11 4.95 -11.59
N ALA A 153 -4.19 3.71 -11.11
CA ALA A 153 -4.40 2.53 -11.95
C ALA A 153 -5.86 2.37 -12.42
N TYR A 154 -6.82 2.75 -11.57
CA TYR A 154 -8.23 2.43 -11.79
C TYR A 154 -9.14 3.64 -11.89
N GLY A 155 -8.65 4.81 -11.55
CA GLY A 155 -9.38 6.07 -11.62
C GLY A 155 -9.53 6.60 -13.04
N SER A 156 -10.46 7.55 -13.20
CA SER A 156 -10.54 8.40 -14.38
C SER A 156 -9.41 9.44 -14.37
N GLU A 157 -9.14 10.06 -15.51
CA GLU A 157 -8.15 11.14 -15.60
C GLU A 157 -8.52 12.33 -14.69
N GLU A 158 -9.81 12.63 -14.57
CA GLU A 158 -10.30 13.66 -13.67
C GLU A 158 -10.00 13.33 -12.20
N GLN A 159 -10.22 12.07 -11.78
CA GLN A 159 -9.88 11.62 -10.43
C GLN A 159 -8.37 11.69 -10.17
N ARG A 160 -7.53 11.28 -11.12
CA ARG A 160 -6.07 11.36 -11.00
C ARG A 160 -5.62 12.80 -10.77
N ARG A 161 -6.04 13.73 -11.64
CA ARG A 161 -5.67 15.15 -11.54
C ARG A 161 -6.20 15.82 -10.30
N LYS A 162 -7.39 15.41 -9.83
CA LYS A 162 -8.01 15.99 -8.64
C LYS A 162 -7.29 15.58 -7.35
N TYR A 163 -6.92 14.30 -7.20
CA TYR A 163 -6.50 13.79 -5.90
C TYR A 163 -5.00 13.51 -5.79
N LEU A 164 -4.35 13.02 -6.85
CA LEU A 164 -2.97 12.55 -6.73
C LEU A 164 -1.97 13.63 -6.31
N PRO A 165 -2.02 14.87 -6.83
CA PRO A 165 -1.07 15.90 -6.41
C PRO A 165 -1.17 16.24 -4.92
N GLY A 166 -2.38 16.37 -4.37
CA GLY A 166 -2.61 16.65 -2.96
C GLY A 166 -2.23 15.47 -2.05
N LEU A 167 -2.37 14.23 -2.53
CA LEU A 167 -1.93 13.04 -1.82
C LEU A 167 -0.40 12.89 -1.85
N ALA A 168 0.25 13.25 -2.97
CA ALA A 168 1.70 13.21 -3.11
C ALA A 168 2.39 14.25 -2.23
N SER A 169 1.84 15.47 -2.16
CA SER A 169 2.34 16.53 -1.28
C SER A 169 2.05 16.29 0.21
N GLY A 170 1.16 15.34 0.53
CA GLY A 170 0.71 15.10 1.90
C GLY A 170 -0.24 16.18 2.44
N GLU A 171 -0.80 17.01 1.58
CA GLU A 171 -1.90 17.93 1.93
C GLU A 171 -3.21 17.17 2.16
N LEU A 172 -3.43 16.11 1.38
CA LEU A 172 -4.52 15.18 1.56
C LEU A 172 -3.99 13.89 2.17
N ILE A 173 -4.69 13.38 3.18
CA ILE A 173 -4.42 12.09 3.80
C ILE A 173 -5.49 11.11 3.33
N GLY A 174 -5.05 9.92 2.89
CA GLY A 174 -5.95 8.89 2.44
C GLY A 174 -5.98 7.66 3.33
N CYS A 175 -7.06 6.89 3.22
CA CYS A 175 -7.18 5.58 3.84
C CYS A 175 -7.84 4.56 2.88
N PHE A 176 -7.72 3.27 3.24
CA PHE A 176 -8.16 2.16 2.40
C PHE A 176 -9.11 1.23 3.15
N GLY A 177 -10.38 1.28 2.80
CA GLY A 177 -11.46 0.54 3.43
C GLY A 177 -11.79 -0.76 2.69
N LEU A 178 -11.13 -1.87 3.06
CA LEU A 178 -11.42 -3.22 2.55
C LEU A 178 -11.98 -4.11 3.65
N THR A 179 -11.22 -4.33 4.72
CA THR A 179 -11.51 -5.22 5.84
C THR A 179 -12.78 -4.79 6.58
N GLU A 180 -13.61 -5.76 6.92
CA GLU A 180 -14.81 -5.58 7.75
C GLU A 180 -14.71 -6.40 9.04
N PRO A 181 -15.54 -6.13 10.06
CA PRO A 181 -15.54 -6.90 11.30
C PRO A 181 -15.63 -8.42 11.08
N ASP A 182 -16.47 -8.85 10.13
CA ASP A 182 -16.73 -10.26 9.82
C ASP A 182 -16.05 -10.74 8.52
N ALA A 183 -15.26 -9.90 7.84
CA ALA A 183 -14.62 -10.21 6.56
C ALA A 183 -13.20 -9.64 6.49
N GLY A 184 -12.26 -10.32 7.14
CA GLY A 184 -10.83 -9.99 7.13
C GLY A 184 -10.06 -10.87 6.15
N SER A 185 -9.83 -12.14 6.49
CA SER A 185 -9.08 -13.10 5.65
C SER A 185 -9.78 -13.43 4.34
N ASP A 186 -11.10 -13.36 4.32
CA ASP A 186 -11.92 -13.47 3.09
C ASP A 186 -12.70 -12.18 2.83
N PRO A 187 -12.11 -11.20 2.14
CA PRO A 187 -12.80 -9.96 1.82
C PRO A 187 -13.92 -10.13 0.79
N ALA A 188 -14.02 -11.28 0.09
CA ALA A 188 -15.17 -11.57 -0.76
C ALA A 188 -16.48 -11.68 0.04
N GLY A 189 -16.38 -12.04 1.33
CA GLY A 189 -17.49 -12.09 2.26
C GLY A 189 -18.01 -10.73 2.72
N MET A 190 -17.43 -9.59 2.26
CA MET A 190 -17.85 -8.25 2.69
C MET A 190 -19.35 -8.03 2.58
N LYS A 191 -19.89 -7.26 3.52
CA LYS A 191 -21.31 -6.90 3.60
C LYS A 191 -21.58 -5.46 3.15
N THR A 192 -20.57 -4.61 3.07
CA THR A 192 -20.70 -3.23 2.57
C THR A 192 -21.28 -3.25 1.16
N THR A 193 -22.33 -2.47 0.96
CA THR A 193 -23.06 -2.38 -0.31
C THR A 193 -23.02 -0.98 -0.89
N ALA A 194 -23.12 -0.89 -2.21
CA ALA A 194 -23.32 0.34 -2.96
C ALA A 194 -24.55 0.16 -3.87
N ARG A 195 -25.66 0.81 -3.52
CA ARG A 195 -26.92 0.80 -4.28
C ARG A 195 -26.92 1.98 -5.26
N LYS A 196 -27.26 1.72 -6.51
CA LYS A 196 -27.40 2.78 -7.54
C LYS A 196 -28.59 3.67 -7.27
N THR A 197 -28.41 4.96 -7.48
CA THR A 197 -29.48 5.98 -7.50
C THR A 197 -29.54 6.71 -8.85
N ALA A 198 -30.41 7.66 -9.00
CA ALA A 198 -30.51 8.45 -10.23
C ALA A 198 -29.26 9.31 -10.46
N THR A 199 -28.56 9.74 -9.40
CA THR A 199 -27.43 10.68 -9.45
C THR A 199 -26.08 10.07 -9.08
N GLY A 200 -26.06 8.83 -8.60
CA GLY A 200 -24.84 8.18 -8.12
C GLY A 200 -25.09 6.90 -7.36
N TYR A 201 -24.53 6.81 -6.17
CA TYR A 201 -24.64 5.62 -5.31
C TYR A 201 -24.89 6.00 -3.86
N VAL A 202 -25.54 5.09 -3.12
CA VAL A 202 -25.66 5.12 -1.66
C VAL A 202 -24.88 3.95 -1.09
N LEU A 203 -23.90 4.24 -0.22
CA LEU A 203 -23.10 3.23 0.45
C LEU A 203 -23.57 3.00 1.88
N ASN A 204 -23.65 1.71 2.27
CA ASN A 204 -23.98 1.27 3.62
C ASN A 204 -23.03 0.14 4.05
N GLY A 205 -22.58 0.19 5.30
CA GLY A 205 -21.70 -0.80 5.89
C GLY A 205 -20.62 -0.20 6.77
N SER A 206 -19.69 -1.04 7.22
CA SER A 206 -18.55 -0.58 8.02
C SER A 206 -17.26 -1.28 7.62
N LYS A 207 -16.15 -0.56 7.75
CA LYS A 207 -14.80 -1.08 7.58
C LYS A 207 -14.05 -0.98 8.90
N MET A 208 -13.19 -1.94 9.21
CA MET A 208 -12.52 -2.06 10.49
C MET A 208 -11.01 -2.20 10.33
N TRP A 209 -10.27 -1.73 11.30
CA TRP A 209 -8.79 -1.73 11.34
C TRP A 209 -8.16 -0.87 10.24
N ILE A 210 -8.79 0.26 9.95
CA ILE A 210 -8.37 1.11 8.83
C ILE A 210 -7.34 2.14 9.31
N SER A 211 -6.10 1.97 8.84
CA SER A 211 -5.03 2.94 9.09
C SER A 211 -5.39 4.29 8.49
N ASN A 212 -5.10 5.35 9.21
CA ASN A 212 -5.35 6.74 8.87
C ASN A 212 -6.84 7.17 8.90
N ALA A 213 -7.82 6.29 9.00
CA ALA A 213 -9.25 6.64 8.87
C ALA A 213 -9.67 7.85 9.74
N PRO A 214 -9.27 7.96 11.03
CA PRO A 214 -9.68 9.10 11.87
C PRO A 214 -9.16 10.46 11.41
N ILE A 215 -8.10 10.49 10.60
CA ILE A 215 -7.48 11.74 10.10
C ILE A 215 -7.56 11.90 8.58
N ALA A 216 -8.16 10.90 7.89
CA ALA A 216 -8.23 10.89 6.43
C ALA A 216 -9.15 11.97 5.87
N ASP A 217 -8.75 12.55 4.74
CA ASP A 217 -9.54 13.46 3.92
C ASP A 217 -10.20 12.73 2.74
N LEU A 218 -9.57 11.61 2.29
CA LEU A 218 -10.03 10.77 1.18
C LEU A 218 -10.05 9.30 1.57
N PHE A 219 -11.13 8.60 1.20
CA PHE A 219 -11.38 7.21 1.53
C PHE A 219 -11.54 6.39 0.25
N VAL A 220 -10.66 5.42 0.03
CA VAL A 220 -10.84 4.39 -1.00
C VAL A 220 -11.62 3.24 -0.37
N VAL A 221 -12.89 3.08 -0.72
CA VAL A 221 -13.79 2.09 -0.11
C VAL A 221 -14.20 1.05 -1.14
N TRP A 222 -14.07 -0.23 -0.77
CA TRP A 222 -14.52 -1.35 -1.59
C TRP A 222 -15.88 -1.85 -1.08
N ALA A 223 -16.85 -1.94 -2.00
CA ALA A 223 -18.23 -2.33 -1.70
C ALA A 223 -18.80 -3.22 -2.80
N LYS A 224 -19.76 -4.09 -2.43
CA LYS A 224 -20.55 -4.84 -3.40
C LYS A 224 -21.55 -3.90 -4.07
N SER A 225 -21.46 -3.76 -5.39
CA SER A 225 -22.35 -2.88 -6.14
C SER A 225 -23.52 -3.66 -6.76
N GLU A 226 -24.73 -3.29 -6.39
CA GLU A 226 -25.96 -3.89 -6.94
C GLU A 226 -26.07 -3.68 -8.45
N ALA A 227 -25.76 -2.48 -8.94
CA ALA A 227 -25.76 -2.15 -10.37
C ALA A 227 -24.77 -2.97 -11.21
N HIS A 228 -23.80 -3.62 -10.55
CA HIS A 228 -22.78 -4.44 -11.21
C HIS A 228 -22.93 -5.93 -10.83
N GLY A 229 -24.16 -6.37 -10.54
CA GLY A 229 -24.44 -7.77 -10.21
C GLY A 229 -23.77 -8.26 -8.94
N GLY A 230 -23.61 -7.40 -7.94
CA GLY A 230 -22.97 -7.72 -6.66
C GLY A 230 -21.45 -7.80 -6.71
N LYS A 231 -20.82 -7.45 -7.84
CA LYS A 231 -19.36 -7.39 -7.94
C LYS A 231 -18.79 -6.28 -7.06
N ILE A 232 -17.61 -6.52 -6.51
CA ILE A 232 -16.88 -5.54 -5.71
C ILE A 232 -16.37 -4.42 -6.62
N ARG A 233 -16.63 -3.17 -6.22
CA ARG A 233 -16.20 -1.94 -6.89
C ARG A 233 -15.54 -1.02 -5.87
N GLY A 234 -14.61 -0.19 -6.35
CA GLY A 234 -13.97 0.86 -5.54
C GLY A 234 -14.70 2.19 -5.67
N PHE A 235 -14.82 2.90 -4.56
CA PHE A 235 -15.43 4.22 -4.47
C PHE A 235 -14.52 5.19 -3.73
N LEU A 236 -14.49 6.44 -4.17
CA LEU A 236 -13.79 7.54 -3.51
C LEU A 236 -14.81 8.37 -2.71
N LEU A 237 -14.63 8.41 -1.39
CA LEU A 237 -15.44 9.22 -0.49
C LEU A 237 -14.58 10.35 0.08
N GLU A 238 -15.16 11.51 0.26
CA GLU A 238 -14.48 12.67 0.85
C GLU A 238 -14.92 12.88 2.31
N LYS A 239 -14.02 13.41 3.12
CA LYS A 239 -14.30 13.79 4.50
C LYS A 239 -15.47 14.77 4.57
N GLY A 240 -16.31 14.58 5.57
CA GLY A 240 -17.48 15.44 5.78
C GLY A 240 -18.70 15.06 4.95
N THR A 241 -18.64 14.01 4.14
CA THR A 241 -19.83 13.46 3.46
C THR A 241 -20.85 13.03 4.50
N PRO A 242 -22.13 13.45 4.42
CA PRO A 242 -23.17 13.05 5.36
C PRO A 242 -23.28 11.54 5.47
N GLY A 243 -23.46 11.03 6.71
CA GLY A 243 -23.54 9.60 6.99
C GLY A 243 -22.18 8.89 7.11
N LEU A 244 -21.05 9.58 6.82
CA LEU A 244 -19.70 9.04 6.99
C LEU A 244 -19.14 9.42 8.36
N SER A 245 -18.68 8.42 9.12
CA SER A 245 -17.97 8.64 10.39
C SER A 245 -16.77 7.70 10.53
N THR A 246 -15.77 8.13 11.32
CA THR A 246 -14.49 7.43 11.44
C THR A 246 -14.02 7.33 12.89
N PRO A 247 -14.71 6.54 13.74
CA PRO A 247 -14.33 6.37 15.13
C PRO A 247 -12.94 5.75 15.25
N LYS A 248 -12.12 6.30 16.18
CA LYS A 248 -10.77 5.81 16.46
C LYS A 248 -10.84 4.48 17.24
N ILE A 249 -9.98 3.53 16.85
CA ILE A 249 -9.68 2.33 17.62
C ILE A 249 -8.44 2.61 18.46
N GLY A 250 -8.57 2.55 19.78
CA GLY A 250 -7.48 2.74 20.75
C GLY A 250 -7.17 1.48 21.53
N GLY A 251 -6.10 1.51 22.35
CA GLY A 251 -5.68 0.39 23.19
C GLY A 251 -4.96 -0.73 22.41
N LYS A 252 -4.41 -0.43 21.24
CA LYS A 252 -3.66 -1.41 20.45
C LYS A 252 -2.38 -1.84 21.18
N LEU A 253 -1.99 -3.11 20.99
CA LEU A 253 -0.75 -3.66 21.58
C LEU A 253 0.49 -3.35 20.71
N SER A 254 0.30 -3.11 19.40
CA SER A 254 1.38 -2.79 18.45
C SER A 254 0.91 -1.75 17.44
N LEU A 255 1.82 -1.26 16.57
CA LEU A 255 1.55 -0.22 15.56
C LEU A 255 0.88 1.03 16.16
N ARG A 256 1.25 1.37 17.40
CA ARG A 256 0.57 2.41 18.17
C ARG A 256 0.83 3.82 17.64
N ALA A 257 1.96 4.03 16.95
CA ALA A 257 2.26 5.29 16.27
C ALA A 257 1.43 5.52 15.00
N SER A 258 0.73 4.47 14.50
CA SER A 258 -0.21 4.57 13.37
C SER A 258 -1.64 4.68 13.89
N ILE A 259 -2.30 5.82 13.68
CA ILE A 259 -3.71 5.97 14.03
C ILE A 259 -4.57 5.00 13.20
N THR A 260 -5.48 4.33 13.88
CA THR A 260 -6.34 3.31 13.27
C THR A 260 -7.79 3.57 13.69
N GLY A 261 -8.72 3.34 12.78
CA GLY A 261 -10.14 3.53 13.08
C GLY A 261 -11.03 2.61 12.26
N GLU A 262 -12.29 2.93 12.32
CA GLU A 262 -13.32 2.35 11.46
C GLU A 262 -13.73 3.37 10.40
N ILE A 263 -14.38 2.88 9.32
CA ILE A 263 -15.14 3.72 8.39
C ILE A 263 -16.59 3.22 8.49
N VAL A 264 -17.46 4.03 9.05
CA VAL A 264 -18.89 3.70 9.18
C VAL A 264 -19.66 4.52 8.16
N MET A 265 -20.46 3.84 7.36
CA MET A 265 -21.27 4.42 6.29
C MET A 265 -22.74 4.10 6.55
N ASP A 266 -23.52 5.13 6.81
CA ASP A 266 -24.96 5.06 7.02
C ASP A 266 -25.66 5.97 6.00
N GLY A 267 -26.08 5.38 4.89
CA GLY A 267 -26.70 6.10 3.80
C GLY A 267 -25.79 7.15 3.12
N VAL A 268 -24.50 6.86 3.01
CA VAL A 268 -23.52 7.80 2.39
C VAL A 268 -23.79 7.94 0.91
N GLU A 269 -24.28 9.11 0.50
CA GLU A 269 -24.55 9.43 -0.90
C GLU A 269 -23.29 9.97 -1.59
N VAL A 270 -22.97 9.41 -2.75
CA VAL A 270 -21.86 9.86 -3.60
C VAL A 270 -22.30 9.97 -5.05
N ALA A 271 -21.69 10.93 -5.78
CA ALA A 271 -21.91 11.06 -7.21
C ALA A 271 -21.40 9.84 -8.00
N GLU A 272 -21.86 9.67 -9.22
CA GLU A 272 -21.39 8.60 -10.11
C GLU A 272 -19.87 8.66 -10.35
N THR A 273 -19.33 9.84 -10.37
CA THR A 273 -17.88 10.10 -10.52
C THR A 273 -17.04 9.63 -9.33
N ALA A 274 -17.64 9.20 -8.23
CA ALA A 274 -16.93 8.60 -7.11
C ALA A 274 -16.49 7.15 -7.39
N LEU A 275 -17.11 6.46 -8.35
CA LEU A 275 -16.74 5.11 -8.74
C LEU A 275 -15.36 5.10 -9.42
N LEU A 276 -14.50 4.16 -9.06
CA LEU A 276 -13.29 3.84 -9.84
C LEU A 276 -13.72 3.04 -11.08
N PRO A 277 -13.65 3.64 -12.28
CA PRO A 277 -14.29 3.05 -13.46
C PRO A 277 -13.57 1.82 -14.02
N ASN A 278 -12.25 1.75 -13.86
CA ASN A 278 -11.39 0.82 -14.59
C ASN A 278 -11.07 -0.47 -13.83
N VAL A 279 -11.89 -0.85 -12.85
CA VAL A 279 -11.66 -2.08 -12.07
C VAL A 279 -12.97 -2.68 -11.56
N GLU A 280 -13.00 -4.02 -11.50
CA GLU A 280 -14.09 -4.77 -10.84
C GLU A 280 -13.56 -6.03 -10.15
N GLY A 281 -14.27 -6.49 -9.12
CA GLY A 281 -13.96 -7.69 -8.35
C GLY A 281 -12.74 -7.52 -7.45
N LEU A 282 -12.27 -8.63 -6.88
CA LEU A 282 -11.12 -8.66 -5.97
C LEU A 282 -9.79 -8.29 -6.63
N LYS A 283 -9.72 -8.24 -7.97
CA LYS A 283 -8.52 -7.77 -8.69
C LYS A 283 -8.12 -6.35 -8.27
N GLY A 284 -9.12 -5.51 -7.94
CA GLY A 284 -8.89 -4.15 -7.47
C GLY A 284 -8.11 -4.10 -6.16
N PRO A 285 -8.71 -4.50 -5.04
CA PRO A 285 -8.04 -4.41 -3.75
C PRO A 285 -6.76 -5.27 -3.68
N PHE A 286 -6.73 -6.47 -4.26
CA PHE A 286 -5.53 -7.31 -4.25
C PHE A 286 -4.40 -6.76 -5.14
N GLY A 287 -4.74 -6.09 -6.26
CA GLY A 287 -3.76 -5.36 -7.05
C GLY A 287 -3.08 -4.24 -6.26
N CYS A 288 -3.79 -3.62 -5.31
CA CYS A 288 -3.23 -2.63 -4.40
C CYS A 288 -2.35 -3.29 -3.32
N LEU A 289 -2.85 -4.34 -2.65
CA LEU A 289 -2.13 -5.06 -1.59
C LEU A 289 -0.81 -5.67 -2.07
N ASN A 290 -0.73 -6.10 -3.31
CA ASN A 290 0.52 -6.62 -3.90
C ASN A 290 1.60 -5.54 -4.10
N ARG A 291 1.31 -4.27 -3.80
CA ARG A 291 2.22 -3.13 -3.98
C ARG A 291 2.49 -2.38 -2.68
N ALA A 292 1.83 -2.78 -1.58
CA ALA A 292 1.98 -2.17 -0.27
C ALA A 292 3.15 -2.74 0.52
#